data_89a4660bc9d24af87a90986c653d2271
#
_entry.id   89a4660bc9d24af87a90986c653d2271
#
_cell.length_a   1.000
_cell.length_b   1.000
_cell.length_c   1.000
_cell.angle_alpha   90.00
_cell.angle_beta   90.00
_cell.angle_gamma   90.00
#
_symmetry.space_group_name_H-M   'P 1'
#
loop_
_entity.id
_entity.type
_entity.pdbx_description
1 polymer ?
#
loop_
_entity_poly.entity_id
_entity_poly.type
_entity_poly.pdbx_seq_one_letter_code
_entity_poly.pdbx_strand_id
1 'polypeptide(L)'
;MPNNHRTLPPLNALRAFEAAGRHLNFRAAADELFVTQGAVAQQVRMLEEHIGFPLFQRLPRGVALTSQGSVYFAEVTRAFKILDKATAQLLREPKTVTISVTPTFATKLLLPRLSALTAAVPDVELRTVATESVADFDRDQVDIAVRLTRPPFPAAFDTQLLFKQTLVAVASPHLMANRELPISLEALQEMPLLHDSHHHWPRFFGTTDKLPGAVFNQTALALDAALAGQGVAIACQAFVQADLNAGRLVQISESTLTVDPDYYLVRKKHSSSTPTVDAVWNWCVTHLALA
;
A
#
# COMPACT_ATOMS: atom_id res chain seq x y z
N MET A 1 0.17 -38.52 -32.91
CA MET A 1 0.40 -37.25 -32.18
C MET A 1 -0.29 -37.38 -30.84
N PRO A 2 0.39 -37.52 -29.68
CA PRO A 2 -0.30 -37.56 -28.40
C PRO A 2 -0.85 -36.18 -28.11
N ASN A 3 -2.16 -36.12 -27.88
CA ASN A 3 -2.93 -34.96 -27.52
C ASN A 3 -2.46 -34.49 -26.12
N ASN A 4 -1.62 -33.44 -26.07
CA ASN A 4 -1.07 -32.88 -24.84
C ASN A 4 -2.12 -31.98 -24.16
N HIS A 5 -3.29 -32.55 -23.83
CA HIS A 5 -4.19 -31.91 -22.89
C HIS A 5 -3.53 -32.01 -21.52
N ARG A 6 -2.93 -30.90 -21.07
CA ARG A 6 -2.58 -30.68 -19.66
C ARG A 6 -3.87 -30.77 -18.86
N THR A 7 -4.28 -31.99 -18.50
CA THR A 7 -5.41 -32.18 -17.58
C THR A 7 -4.93 -31.77 -16.20
N LEU A 8 -5.54 -30.74 -15.66
CA LEU A 8 -5.34 -30.39 -14.25
C LEU A 8 -5.69 -31.61 -13.40
N PRO A 9 -4.95 -31.90 -12.32
CA PRO A 9 -5.35 -32.87 -11.34
C PRO A 9 -6.75 -32.55 -10.79
N PRO A 10 -7.49 -33.58 -10.27
CA PRO A 10 -8.80 -33.33 -9.66
C PRO A 10 -8.71 -32.27 -8.55
N LEU A 11 -9.57 -31.25 -8.61
CA LEU A 11 -9.53 -30.14 -7.64
C LEU A 11 -9.71 -30.57 -6.19
N ASN A 12 -10.53 -31.59 -5.93
CA ASN A 12 -10.70 -32.14 -4.59
C ASN A 12 -9.42 -32.84 -4.08
N ALA A 13 -8.63 -33.43 -4.97
CA ALA A 13 -7.36 -34.03 -4.62
C ALA A 13 -6.31 -32.96 -4.30
N LEU A 14 -6.28 -31.85 -5.07
CA LEU A 14 -5.45 -30.69 -4.77
C LEU A 14 -5.84 -30.03 -3.45
N ARG A 15 -7.14 -29.87 -3.16
CA ARG A 15 -7.65 -29.30 -1.91
C ARG A 15 -7.29 -30.16 -0.70
N ALA A 16 -7.43 -31.49 -0.82
CA ALA A 16 -7.03 -32.43 0.24
C ALA A 16 -5.51 -32.41 0.48
N PHE A 17 -4.71 -32.30 -0.58
CA PHE A 17 -3.24 -32.17 -0.50
C PHE A 17 -2.81 -30.87 0.17
N GLU A 18 -3.42 -29.75 -0.19
CA GLU A 18 -3.11 -28.45 0.39
C GLU A 18 -3.42 -28.43 1.89
N ALA A 19 -4.60 -28.86 2.30
CA ALA A 19 -4.98 -28.94 3.71
C ALA A 19 -4.06 -29.89 4.49
N ALA A 20 -3.76 -31.08 3.93
CA ALA A 20 -2.86 -32.04 4.54
C ALA A 20 -1.42 -31.52 4.66
N GLY A 21 -0.94 -30.76 3.68
CA GLY A 21 0.39 -30.13 3.69
C GLY A 21 0.51 -29.01 4.72
N ARG A 22 -0.54 -28.25 4.94
CA ARG A 22 -0.57 -27.17 5.92
C ARG A 22 -0.63 -27.71 7.36
N HIS A 23 -1.41 -28.75 7.60
CA HIS A 23 -1.53 -29.38 8.92
C HIS A 23 -0.47 -30.44 9.23
N LEU A 24 0.20 -30.98 8.22
CA LEU A 24 1.08 -32.17 8.31
C LEU A 24 0.40 -33.35 9.03
N ASN A 25 -0.93 -33.41 8.93
CA ASN A 25 -1.78 -34.37 9.62
C ASN A 25 -3.09 -34.59 8.85
N PHE A 26 -3.34 -35.80 8.41
CA PHE A 26 -4.55 -36.14 7.62
C PHE A 26 -5.84 -36.02 8.44
N ARG A 27 -5.81 -36.23 9.75
CA ARG A 27 -6.98 -36.07 10.62
C ARG A 27 -7.36 -34.60 10.76
N ALA A 28 -6.40 -33.74 11.05
CA ALA A 28 -6.65 -32.29 11.13
C ALA A 28 -7.12 -31.68 9.79
N ALA A 29 -6.56 -32.17 8.67
CA ALA A 29 -7.05 -31.81 7.33
C ALA A 29 -8.49 -32.29 7.07
N ALA A 30 -8.83 -33.47 7.56
CA ALA A 30 -10.18 -34.04 7.43
C ALA A 30 -11.20 -33.21 8.24
N ASP A 31 -10.84 -32.83 9.45
CA ASP A 31 -11.67 -31.99 10.32
C ASP A 31 -11.94 -30.63 9.66
N GLU A 32 -10.91 -29.99 9.08
CA GLU A 32 -11.05 -28.71 8.35
C GLU A 32 -11.93 -28.84 7.11
N LEU A 33 -11.77 -29.94 6.35
CA LEU A 33 -12.51 -30.15 5.10
C LEU A 33 -13.90 -30.76 5.31
N PHE A 34 -14.29 -31.07 6.54
CA PHE A 34 -15.56 -31.73 6.92
C PHE A 34 -15.76 -33.08 6.22
N VAL A 35 -14.69 -33.87 6.15
CA VAL A 35 -14.69 -35.23 5.57
C VAL A 35 -14.01 -36.22 6.51
N THR A 36 -13.98 -37.50 6.12
CA THR A 36 -13.26 -38.53 6.89
C THR A 36 -11.75 -38.51 6.58
N GLN A 37 -10.92 -38.92 7.54
CA GLN A 37 -9.47 -39.07 7.33
C GLN A 37 -9.16 -40.02 6.15
N GLY A 38 -9.95 -41.07 5.99
CA GLY A 38 -9.83 -42.01 4.85
C GLY A 38 -10.07 -41.32 3.50
N ALA A 39 -11.03 -40.40 3.45
CA ALA A 39 -11.31 -39.64 2.23
C ALA A 39 -10.14 -38.72 1.86
N VAL A 40 -9.55 -38.01 2.82
CA VAL A 40 -8.35 -37.19 2.59
C VAL A 40 -7.20 -38.07 2.08
N ALA A 41 -6.93 -39.22 2.74
CA ALA A 41 -5.87 -40.12 2.33
C ALA A 41 -6.09 -40.70 0.92
N GLN A 42 -7.34 -40.97 0.53
CA GLN A 42 -7.69 -41.40 -0.81
C GLN A 42 -7.46 -40.33 -1.86
N GLN A 43 -7.89 -39.10 -1.58
CA GLN A 43 -7.68 -37.95 -2.50
C GLN A 43 -6.19 -37.66 -2.70
N VAL A 44 -5.39 -37.70 -1.64
CA VAL A 44 -3.94 -37.54 -1.74
C VAL A 44 -3.31 -38.64 -2.57
N ARG A 45 -3.70 -39.90 -2.38
CA ARG A 45 -3.23 -41.00 -3.21
C ARG A 45 -3.56 -40.84 -4.68
N MET A 46 -4.80 -40.46 -5.00
CA MET A 46 -5.21 -40.15 -6.39
C MET A 46 -4.36 -39.04 -7.02
N LEU A 47 -3.99 -38.04 -6.25
CA LEU A 47 -3.09 -36.96 -6.71
C LEU A 47 -1.68 -37.49 -6.98
N GLU A 48 -1.11 -38.31 -6.07
CA GLU A 48 0.21 -38.91 -6.22
C GLU A 48 0.26 -39.86 -7.42
N GLU A 49 -0.81 -40.65 -7.65
CA GLU A 49 -0.96 -41.54 -8.83
C GLU A 49 -1.05 -40.71 -10.13
N HIS A 50 -1.79 -39.59 -10.12
CA HIS A 50 -1.90 -38.69 -11.28
C HIS A 50 -0.56 -38.03 -11.64
N ILE A 51 0.24 -37.65 -10.63
CA ILE A 51 1.53 -36.97 -10.79
C ILE A 51 2.66 -37.98 -11.02
N GLY A 52 2.54 -39.20 -10.51
CA GLY A 52 3.49 -40.31 -10.71
C GLY A 52 4.58 -40.40 -9.62
N PHE A 53 4.49 -39.62 -8.53
CA PHE A 53 5.42 -39.75 -7.41
C PHE A 53 4.79 -39.31 -6.09
N PRO A 54 5.34 -39.78 -4.91
CA PRO A 54 4.80 -39.46 -3.61
C PRO A 54 5.07 -37.99 -3.24
N LEU A 55 4.05 -37.31 -2.71
CA LEU A 55 4.11 -35.93 -2.20
C LEU A 55 4.29 -35.91 -0.68
N PHE A 56 3.87 -36.98 0.01
CA PHE A 56 4.09 -37.16 1.44
C PHE A 56 4.96 -38.37 1.75
N GLN A 57 5.72 -38.28 2.82
CA GLN A 57 6.36 -39.39 3.52
C GLN A 57 5.68 -39.62 4.86
N ARG A 58 5.49 -40.89 5.22
CA ARG A 58 4.88 -41.26 6.51
C ARG A 58 5.91 -41.14 7.64
N LEU A 59 5.50 -40.56 8.72
CA LEU A 59 6.25 -40.50 9.97
C LEU A 59 5.53 -41.28 11.09
N PRO A 60 6.21 -41.68 12.17
CA PRO A 60 5.58 -42.29 13.33
C PRO A 60 4.43 -41.51 13.94
N ARG A 61 4.47 -40.18 13.79
CA ARG A 61 3.39 -39.27 14.20
C ARG A 61 3.10 -38.25 13.09
N GLY A 62 2.15 -38.60 12.20
CA GLY A 62 1.72 -37.72 11.10
C GLY A 62 2.41 -38.01 9.77
N VAL A 63 2.52 -36.97 8.96
CA VAL A 63 3.15 -36.98 7.63
C VAL A 63 4.07 -35.79 7.45
N ALA A 64 5.07 -35.92 6.58
CA ALA A 64 5.88 -34.80 6.13
C ALA A 64 5.83 -34.71 4.60
N LEU A 65 6.02 -33.52 4.04
CA LEU A 65 6.17 -33.35 2.61
C LEU A 65 7.50 -33.93 2.12
N THR A 66 7.49 -34.57 0.95
CA THR A 66 8.73 -34.86 0.21
C THR A 66 9.33 -33.59 -0.36
N SER A 67 10.54 -33.65 -0.90
CA SER A 67 11.14 -32.48 -1.59
C SER A 67 10.25 -31.99 -2.74
N GLN A 68 9.74 -32.91 -3.57
CA GLN A 68 8.79 -32.58 -4.64
C GLN A 68 7.45 -32.09 -4.09
N GLY A 69 6.97 -32.73 -3.01
CA GLY A 69 5.76 -32.32 -2.30
C GLY A 69 5.84 -30.88 -1.79
N SER A 70 6.98 -30.47 -1.24
CA SER A 70 7.18 -29.10 -0.74
C SER A 70 7.13 -28.05 -1.85
N VAL A 71 7.79 -28.31 -2.98
CA VAL A 71 7.75 -27.43 -4.14
C VAL A 71 6.32 -27.32 -4.69
N TYR A 72 5.67 -28.45 -4.87
CA TYR A 72 4.30 -28.49 -5.39
C TYR A 72 3.29 -27.85 -4.44
N PHE A 73 3.45 -28.05 -3.13
CA PHE A 73 2.61 -27.45 -2.09
C PHE A 73 2.62 -25.92 -2.16
N ALA A 74 3.79 -25.30 -2.34
CA ALA A 74 3.90 -23.86 -2.45
C ALA A 74 3.09 -23.31 -3.63
N GLU A 75 3.15 -23.97 -4.79
CA GLU A 75 2.43 -23.55 -5.98
C GLU A 75 0.91 -23.82 -5.89
N VAL A 76 0.49 -24.95 -5.33
CA VAL A 76 -0.93 -25.27 -5.11
C VAL A 76 -1.54 -24.29 -4.11
N THR A 77 -0.85 -23.99 -3.00
CA THR A 77 -1.30 -22.99 -2.03
C THR A 77 -1.44 -21.60 -2.67
N ARG A 78 -0.50 -21.22 -3.54
CA ARG A 78 -0.58 -19.96 -4.29
C ARG A 78 -1.79 -19.93 -5.23
N ALA A 79 -2.05 -21.02 -5.93
CA ALA A 79 -3.19 -21.15 -6.83
C ALA A 79 -4.54 -21.04 -6.08
N PHE A 80 -4.68 -21.71 -4.93
CA PHE A 80 -5.90 -21.61 -4.11
C PHE A 80 -6.08 -20.19 -3.55
N LYS A 81 -5.03 -19.51 -3.12
CA LYS A 81 -5.11 -18.12 -2.70
C LYS A 81 -5.61 -17.18 -3.81
N ILE A 82 -5.26 -17.46 -5.08
CA ILE A 82 -5.77 -16.70 -6.23
C ILE A 82 -7.28 -16.97 -6.42
N LEU A 83 -7.72 -18.22 -6.31
CA LEU A 83 -9.14 -18.59 -6.41
C LEU A 83 -9.98 -17.99 -5.27
N ASP A 84 -9.50 -18.10 -4.03
CA ASP A 84 -10.15 -17.51 -2.85
C ASP A 84 -10.32 -15.99 -3.03
N LYS A 85 -9.28 -15.34 -3.52
CA LYS A 85 -9.29 -13.91 -3.79
C LYS A 85 -10.30 -13.53 -4.87
N ALA A 86 -10.33 -14.27 -5.99
CA ALA A 86 -11.29 -14.03 -7.06
C ALA A 86 -12.73 -14.23 -6.58
N THR A 87 -12.97 -15.24 -5.76
CA THR A 87 -14.29 -15.50 -5.15
C THR A 87 -14.67 -14.38 -4.18
N ALA A 88 -13.76 -13.96 -3.31
CA ALA A 88 -13.99 -12.86 -2.39
C ALA A 88 -14.29 -11.54 -3.12
N GLN A 89 -13.68 -11.29 -4.29
CA GLN A 89 -14.00 -10.14 -5.12
C GLN A 89 -15.45 -10.17 -5.64
N LEU A 90 -15.93 -11.36 -6.03
CA LEU A 90 -17.32 -11.53 -6.49
C LEU A 90 -18.34 -11.39 -5.35
N LEU A 91 -17.95 -11.83 -4.15
CA LEU A 91 -18.79 -11.79 -2.94
C LEU A 91 -18.66 -10.46 -2.18
N ARG A 92 -17.76 -9.57 -2.61
CA ARG A 92 -17.53 -8.26 -1.98
C ARG A 92 -18.81 -7.43 -2.08
N GLU A 93 -19.27 -6.93 -0.96
CA GLU A 93 -20.38 -5.97 -0.97
C GLU A 93 -19.98 -4.73 -1.79
N PRO A 94 -20.85 -4.25 -2.69
CA PRO A 94 -20.50 -3.16 -3.61
C PRO A 94 -20.23 -1.80 -2.94
N LYS A 95 -20.29 -1.74 -1.62
CA LYS A 95 -20.13 -0.52 -0.82
C LYS A 95 -18.72 -0.31 -0.25
N THR A 96 -17.86 -1.32 -0.24
CA THR A 96 -16.49 -1.19 0.28
C THR A 96 -15.55 -0.68 -0.80
N VAL A 97 -14.86 0.44 -0.54
CA VAL A 97 -13.82 1.02 -1.41
C VAL A 97 -12.49 1.03 -0.66
N THR A 98 -11.48 0.40 -1.22
CA THR A 98 -10.12 0.41 -0.68
C THR A 98 -9.27 1.48 -1.36
N ILE A 99 -8.83 2.48 -0.59
CA ILE A 99 -7.87 3.49 -1.04
C ILE A 99 -6.50 3.18 -0.45
N SER A 100 -5.49 3.04 -1.31
CA SER A 100 -4.10 2.91 -0.90
C SER A 100 -3.37 4.23 -1.12
N VAL A 101 -2.77 4.78 -0.06
CA VAL A 101 -2.13 6.10 -0.07
C VAL A 101 -0.78 6.05 0.63
N THR A 102 0.08 7.07 0.42
CA THR A 102 1.29 7.21 1.25
C THR A 102 0.90 7.65 2.68
N PRO A 103 1.68 7.27 3.72
CA PRO A 103 1.34 7.62 5.10
C PRO A 103 1.16 9.13 5.33
N THR A 104 2.03 9.94 4.75
CA THR A 104 1.94 11.41 4.86
C THR A 104 0.68 11.94 4.18
N PHE A 105 0.33 11.42 2.99
CA PHE A 105 -0.91 11.81 2.30
C PHE A 105 -2.14 11.42 3.14
N ALA A 106 -2.13 10.22 3.74
CA ALA A 106 -3.22 9.80 4.62
C ALA A 106 -3.44 10.81 5.74
N THR A 107 -2.40 11.12 6.51
CA THR A 107 -2.51 11.94 7.73
C THR A 107 -2.76 13.42 7.44
N LYS A 108 -2.17 13.97 6.40
CA LYS A 108 -2.22 15.43 6.13
C LYS A 108 -3.35 15.82 5.16
N LEU A 109 -3.81 14.94 4.28
CA LEU A 109 -4.81 15.30 3.26
C LEU A 109 -6.11 14.48 3.36
N LEU A 110 -6.02 13.15 3.48
CA LEU A 110 -7.21 12.30 3.44
C LEU A 110 -7.99 12.31 4.76
N LEU A 111 -7.34 12.00 5.87
CA LEU A 111 -8.00 11.91 7.19
C LEU A 111 -8.69 13.20 7.62
N PRO A 112 -8.12 14.41 7.44
CA PRO A 112 -8.81 15.66 7.77
C PRO A 112 -10.09 15.90 6.96
N ARG A 113 -10.26 15.22 5.83
CA ARG A 113 -11.41 15.35 4.92
C ARG A 113 -12.34 14.12 4.93
N LEU A 114 -12.08 13.14 5.79
CA LEU A 114 -12.79 11.87 5.80
C LEU A 114 -14.30 12.06 6.06
N SER A 115 -14.68 12.95 6.97
CA SER A 115 -16.09 13.25 7.24
C SER A 115 -16.81 13.85 6.02
N ALA A 116 -16.13 14.69 5.24
CA ALA A 116 -16.69 15.25 4.02
C ALA A 116 -16.85 14.18 2.93
N LEU A 117 -15.91 13.25 2.82
CA LEU A 117 -16.03 12.10 1.91
C LEU A 117 -17.22 11.21 2.30
N THR A 118 -17.34 10.86 3.58
CA THR A 118 -18.43 10.01 4.06
C THR A 118 -19.80 10.67 3.87
N ALA A 119 -19.90 12.00 4.05
CA ALA A 119 -21.12 12.75 3.78
C ALA A 119 -21.47 12.79 2.27
N ALA A 120 -20.48 12.89 1.40
CA ALA A 120 -20.66 12.95 -0.05
C ALA A 120 -20.99 11.59 -0.69
N VAL A 121 -20.47 10.49 -0.11
CA VAL A 121 -20.73 9.12 -0.57
C VAL A 121 -21.30 8.33 0.62
N PRO A 122 -22.59 8.49 0.93
CA PRO A 122 -23.22 7.78 2.04
C PRO A 122 -23.18 6.26 1.79
N ASP A 123 -23.12 5.50 2.85
CA ASP A 123 -23.03 4.04 2.83
C ASP A 123 -21.71 3.45 2.28
N VAL A 124 -20.71 4.27 1.97
CA VAL A 124 -19.37 3.74 1.61
C VAL A 124 -18.65 3.24 2.86
N GLU A 125 -18.22 2.01 2.83
CA GLU A 125 -17.20 1.51 3.75
C GLU A 125 -15.82 1.81 3.16
N LEU A 126 -15.15 2.85 3.67
CA LEU A 126 -13.83 3.23 3.18
C LEU A 126 -12.73 2.47 3.94
N ARG A 127 -12.00 1.63 3.25
CA ARG A 127 -10.79 0.98 3.74
C ARG A 127 -9.56 1.76 3.28
N THR A 128 -8.83 2.36 4.21
CA THR A 128 -7.59 3.07 3.91
C THR A 128 -6.39 2.21 4.24
N VAL A 129 -5.47 2.05 3.28
CA VAL A 129 -4.18 1.36 3.45
C VAL A 129 -3.07 2.37 3.26
N ALA A 130 -2.35 2.70 4.34
CA ALA A 130 -1.23 3.64 4.30
C ALA A 130 0.09 2.87 4.11
N THR A 131 0.73 3.02 2.95
CA THR A 131 1.99 2.35 2.61
C THR A 131 2.77 3.09 1.52
N GLU A 132 4.10 3.05 1.60
CA GLU A 132 4.99 3.54 0.53
C GLU A 132 5.16 2.50 -0.61
N SER A 133 4.81 1.25 -0.37
CA SER A 133 4.92 0.20 -1.37
C SER A 133 3.99 0.46 -2.56
N VAL A 134 4.47 0.14 -3.76
CA VAL A 134 3.63 0.16 -4.96
C VAL A 134 2.51 -0.85 -4.80
N ALA A 135 1.26 -0.39 -4.86
CA ALA A 135 0.10 -1.25 -4.75
C ALA A 135 -0.03 -2.12 -6.01
N ASP A 136 -0.15 -3.41 -5.83
CA ASP A 136 -0.68 -4.30 -6.85
C ASP A 136 -2.21 -4.31 -6.69
N PHE A 137 -2.93 -3.68 -7.63
CA PHE A 137 -4.38 -3.50 -7.55
C PHE A 137 -5.14 -4.82 -7.41
N ASP A 138 -4.65 -5.88 -8.06
CA ASP A 138 -5.30 -7.20 -7.98
C ASP A 138 -4.90 -7.94 -6.70
N ARG A 139 -3.60 -8.01 -6.43
CA ARG A 139 -3.09 -8.72 -5.27
C ARG A 139 -3.54 -8.09 -3.96
N ASP A 140 -3.52 -6.75 -3.88
CA ASP A 140 -3.75 -6.04 -2.63
C ASP A 140 -5.21 -5.56 -2.49
N GLN A 141 -6.07 -5.87 -3.48
CA GLN A 141 -7.49 -5.48 -3.53
C GLN A 141 -7.70 -3.98 -3.36
N VAL A 142 -6.90 -3.20 -4.06
CA VAL A 142 -6.97 -1.74 -4.06
C VAL A 142 -7.85 -1.28 -5.21
N ASP A 143 -8.82 -0.41 -4.94
CA ASP A 143 -9.67 0.19 -5.96
C ASP A 143 -9.08 1.49 -6.49
N ILE A 144 -8.53 2.31 -5.57
CA ILE A 144 -7.94 3.61 -5.86
C ILE A 144 -6.61 3.71 -5.13
N ALA A 145 -5.58 4.24 -5.80
CA ALA A 145 -4.30 4.51 -5.16
C ALA A 145 -3.92 5.99 -5.33
N VAL A 146 -3.28 6.57 -4.31
CA VAL A 146 -2.55 7.83 -4.44
C VAL A 146 -1.06 7.52 -4.34
N ARG A 147 -0.32 7.91 -5.35
CA ARG A 147 1.10 7.59 -5.44
C ARG A 147 1.93 8.77 -5.93
N LEU A 148 3.13 8.81 -5.42
CA LEU A 148 4.20 9.63 -5.92
C LEU A 148 4.79 8.96 -7.16
N THR A 149 4.46 9.46 -8.35
CA THR A 149 4.76 8.81 -9.62
C THR A 149 4.79 9.82 -10.78
N ARG A 150 5.16 9.37 -11.97
CA ARG A 150 5.27 10.21 -13.18
C ARG A 150 4.85 9.45 -14.45
N PRO A 151 4.38 10.16 -15.49
CA PRO A 151 4.17 9.58 -16.83
C PRO A 151 5.47 8.99 -17.42
N PRO A 152 5.36 8.03 -18.41
CA PRO A 152 4.12 7.53 -18.98
C PRO A 152 3.44 6.48 -18.11
N PHE A 153 2.11 6.45 -18.13
CA PHE A 153 1.31 5.44 -17.42
C PHE A 153 0.87 4.33 -18.35
N PRO A 154 0.81 3.06 -17.89
CA PRO A 154 0.22 1.98 -18.67
C PRO A 154 -1.22 2.29 -19.06
N ALA A 155 -1.60 1.91 -20.30
CA ALA A 155 -2.95 2.18 -20.86
C ALA A 155 -4.10 1.56 -20.04
N ALA A 156 -3.80 0.58 -19.19
CA ALA A 156 -4.75 -0.08 -18.30
C ALA A 156 -5.18 0.76 -17.09
N PHE A 157 -4.59 1.94 -16.88
CA PHE A 157 -4.90 2.79 -15.74
C PHE A 157 -5.52 4.13 -16.15
N ASP A 158 -6.50 4.58 -15.35
CA ASP A 158 -6.90 5.98 -15.28
C ASP A 158 -6.03 6.68 -14.26
N THR A 159 -5.52 7.84 -14.61
CA THR A 159 -4.64 8.63 -13.76
C THR A 159 -5.04 10.10 -13.77
N GLN A 160 -4.99 10.74 -12.61
CA GLN A 160 -5.25 12.17 -12.46
C GLN A 160 -4.12 12.79 -11.63
N LEU A 161 -3.50 13.84 -12.14
CA LEU A 161 -2.58 14.66 -11.35
C LEU A 161 -3.37 15.32 -10.21
N LEU A 162 -2.94 15.10 -8.97
CA LEU A 162 -3.52 15.77 -7.80
C LEU A 162 -2.79 17.08 -7.52
N PHE A 163 -1.47 17.05 -7.45
CA PHE A 163 -0.63 18.24 -7.31
C PHE A 163 0.83 17.94 -7.63
N LYS A 164 1.54 19.02 -8.00
CA LYS A 164 2.99 19.02 -8.15
C LYS A 164 3.68 19.14 -6.80
N GLN A 165 4.87 18.56 -6.68
CA GLN A 165 5.65 18.71 -5.48
C GLN A 165 6.45 20.01 -5.48
N THR A 166 5.91 21.02 -4.80
CA THR A 166 6.67 22.23 -4.41
C THR A 166 6.98 22.13 -2.93
N LEU A 167 8.26 22.02 -2.61
CA LEU A 167 8.75 21.91 -1.24
C LEU A 167 9.00 23.27 -0.64
N VAL A 168 8.63 23.43 0.63
CA VAL A 168 8.83 24.62 1.45
C VAL A 168 9.47 24.25 2.78
N ALA A 169 10.29 25.15 3.34
CA ALA A 169 10.86 24.98 4.68
C ALA A 169 9.90 25.56 5.72
N VAL A 170 9.53 24.76 6.73
CA VAL A 170 8.55 25.12 7.76
C VAL A 170 9.05 24.82 9.15
N ALA A 171 8.61 25.61 10.12
CA ALA A 171 8.89 25.42 11.53
C ALA A 171 7.71 25.87 12.39
N SER A 172 7.72 25.47 13.67
CA SER A 172 6.80 26.01 14.67
C SER A 172 7.04 27.51 14.88
N PRO A 173 5.98 28.34 15.04
CA PRO A 173 6.12 29.75 15.42
C PRO A 173 6.96 29.95 16.70
N HIS A 174 6.89 29.03 17.65
CA HIS A 174 7.69 29.09 18.87
C HIS A 174 9.20 29.04 18.60
N LEU A 175 9.63 28.20 17.67
CA LEU A 175 11.04 28.11 17.27
C LEU A 175 11.54 29.41 16.62
N MET A 176 10.61 30.19 16.02
CA MET A 176 10.88 31.39 15.28
C MET A 176 10.59 32.69 16.07
N ALA A 177 10.16 32.61 17.34
CA ALA A 177 9.62 33.73 18.12
C ALA A 177 10.52 34.98 18.21
N ASN A 178 11.83 34.79 18.06
CA ASN A 178 12.81 35.91 18.15
C ASN A 178 13.54 36.16 16.80
N ARG A 179 12.94 35.74 15.69
CA ARG A 179 13.54 35.89 14.37
C ARG A 179 12.59 36.62 13.42
N GLU A 180 13.13 37.53 12.64
CA GLU A 180 12.38 38.13 11.53
C GLU A 180 12.29 37.11 10.38
N LEU A 181 11.11 36.98 9.80
CA LEU A 181 10.83 36.10 8.66
C LEU A 181 10.65 36.94 7.38
N PRO A 182 11.08 36.41 6.26
CA PRO A 182 11.81 35.16 6.02
C PRO A 182 13.28 35.22 6.43
N ILE A 183 13.87 34.09 6.82
CA ILE A 183 15.31 33.97 7.08
C ILE A 183 16.08 33.61 5.82
N SER A 184 17.39 33.96 5.80
CA SER A 184 18.28 33.57 4.68
C SER A 184 18.59 32.08 4.67
N LEU A 185 19.05 31.55 3.53
CA LEU A 185 19.43 30.15 3.41
C LEU A 185 20.59 29.75 4.32
N GLU A 186 21.54 30.68 4.54
CA GLU A 186 22.68 30.50 5.45
C GLU A 186 22.18 30.36 6.89
N ALA A 187 21.29 31.22 7.35
CA ALA A 187 20.71 31.17 8.69
C ALA A 187 19.84 29.90 8.88
N LEU A 188 19.17 29.44 7.81
CA LEU A 188 18.39 28.21 7.80
C LEU A 188 19.29 26.98 7.95
N GLN A 189 20.46 26.98 7.32
CA GLN A 189 21.39 25.84 7.36
C GLN A 189 21.98 25.61 8.77
N GLU A 190 22.05 26.64 9.59
CA GLU A 190 22.51 26.56 10.98
C GLU A 190 21.45 26.06 11.97
N MET A 191 20.20 25.91 11.51
CA MET A 191 19.11 25.46 12.38
C MET A 191 19.08 23.91 12.52
N PRO A 192 18.45 23.40 13.57
CA PRO A 192 18.20 21.95 13.67
C PRO A 192 17.35 21.45 12.51
N LEU A 193 17.96 20.73 11.57
CA LEU A 193 17.24 20.20 10.41
C LEU A 193 16.58 18.86 10.75
N LEU A 194 15.34 18.68 10.26
CA LEU A 194 14.58 17.44 10.37
C LEU A 194 14.54 16.81 8.98
N HIS A 195 15.14 15.63 8.86
CA HIS A 195 15.22 14.89 7.60
C HIS A 195 14.14 13.83 7.54
N ASP A 196 13.64 13.60 6.35
CA ASP A 196 12.83 12.42 6.04
C ASP A 196 13.57 11.46 5.09
N SER A 197 12.91 10.39 4.65
CA SER A 197 13.47 9.40 3.73
C SER A 197 13.80 9.92 2.33
N HIS A 198 13.30 11.11 1.97
CA HIS A 198 13.52 11.71 0.65
C HIS A 198 14.81 12.51 0.56
N HIS A 199 15.41 12.90 1.70
CA HIS A 199 16.69 13.61 1.77
C HIS A 199 16.75 14.89 0.91
N HIS A 200 15.71 15.72 0.96
CA HIS A 200 15.62 16.91 0.11
C HIS A 200 16.52 18.09 0.54
N TRP A 201 17.00 18.13 1.78
CA TRP A 201 17.79 19.27 2.28
C TRP A 201 19.04 19.58 1.46
N PRO A 202 19.90 18.63 1.06
CA PRO A 202 21.06 18.94 0.24
C PRO A 202 20.66 19.61 -1.08
N ARG A 203 19.59 19.10 -1.72
CA ARG A 203 19.08 19.68 -2.97
C ARG A 203 18.49 21.07 -2.76
N PHE A 204 17.83 21.30 -1.63
CA PHE A 204 17.26 22.60 -1.28
C PHE A 204 18.33 23.67 -1.08
N PHE A 205 19.47 23.32 -0.47
CA PHE A 205 20.61 24.21 -0.29
C PHE A 205 21.59 24.23 -1.48
N GLY A 206 21.37 23.43 -2.50
CA GLY A 206 22.29 23.34 -3.65
C GLY A 206 23.65 22.74 -3.31
N THR A 207 23.74 21.87 -2.31
CA THR A 207 24.97 21.20 -1.86
C THR A 207 24.89 19.67 -2.03
N THR A 208 26.03 19.02 -2.04
CA THR A 208 26.18 17.57 -1.96
C THR A 208 26.60 17.08 -0.59
N ASP A 209 26.82 18.00 0.35
CA ASP A 209 27.29 17.68 1.69
C ASP A 209 26.22 16.99 2.51
N LYS A 210 26.65 16.12 3.41
CA LYS A 210 25.77 15.52 4.40
C LYS A 210 25.46 16.54 5.48
N LEU A 211 24.21 16.94 5.60
CA LEU A 211 23.77 17.88 6.61
C LEU A 211 23.37 17.15 7.89
N PRO A 212 23.77 17.66 9.08
CA PRO A 212 23.39 17.07 10.35
C PRO A 212 21.90 17.27 10.63
N GLY A 213 21.30 16.42 11.44
CA GLY A 213 19.92 16.55 11.89
C GLY A 213 19.28 15.22 12.29
N ALA A 214 18.10 15.30 12.87
CA ALA A 214 17.29 14.12 13.17
C ALA A 214 16.71 13.52 11.89
N VAL A 215 16.69 12.19 11.77
CA VAL A 215 16.25 11.48 10.57
C VAL A 215 15.02 10.64 10.88
N PHE A 216 13.99 10.78 10.08
CA PHE A 216 12.74 10.05 10.15
C PHE A 216 12.53 9.24 8.86
N ASN A 217 11.82 8.13 8.95
CA ASN A 217 11.49 7.32 7.78
C ASN A 217 10.24 7.82 7.03
N GLN A 218 9.54 8.83 7.56
CA GLN A 218 8.33 9.41 6.97
C GLN A 218 8.29 10.92 7.14
N THR A 219 7.84 11.64 6.11
CA THR A 219 7.67 13.11 6.15
C THR A 219 6.68 13.53 7.25
N ALA A 220 5.63 12.75 7.49
CA ALA A 220 4.66 13.06 8.55
C ALA A 220 5.33 13.18 9.92
N LEU A 221 6.27 12.30 10.26
CA LEU A 221 6.99 12.34 11.53
C LEU A 221 7.92 13.56 11.63
N ALA A 222 8.58 13.92 10.53
CA ALA A 222 9.40 15.15 10.49
C ALA A 222 8.53 16.40 10.68
N LEU A 223 7.32 16.43 10.10
CA LEU A 223 6.36 17.50 10.28
C LEU A 223 5.82 17.56 11.72
N ASP A 224 5.53 16.42 12.35
CA ASP A 224 5.07 16.37 13.73
C ASP A 224 6.19 16.85 14.70
N ALA A 225 7.46 16.53 14.41
CA ALA A 225 8.60 17.05 15.14
C ALA A 225 8.75 18.59 14.94
N ALA A 226 8.52 19.10 13.72
CA ALA A 226 8.51 20.54 13.46
C ALA A 226 7.39 21.27 14.21
N LEU A 227 6.17 20.71 14.23
CA LEU A 227 5.04 21.20 15.01
C LEU A 227 5.37 21.26 16.51
N ALA A 228 6.11 20.27 17.01
CA ALA A 228 6.61 20.22 18.40
C ALA A 228 7.79 21.16 18.66
N GLY A 229 8.23 21.98 17.69
CA GLY A 229 9.33 22.93 17.84
C GLY A 229 10.72 22.31 17.89
N GLN A 230 10.90 21.07 17.45
CA GLN A 230 12.18 20.34 17.52
C GLN A 230 13.16 20.72 16.41
N GLY A 231 12.72 21.47 15.41
CA GLY A 231 13.56 21.90 14.29
C GLY A 231 12.74 22.35 13.08
N VAL A 232 13.42 22.41 11.96
CA VAL A 232 12.87 22.82 10.67
C VAL A 232 12.68 21.60 9.79
N ALA A 233 11.49 21.42 9.22
CA ALA A 233 11.20 20.40 8.23
C ALA A 233 11.09 21.01 6.83
N ILE A 234 11.43 20.20 5.82
CA ILE A 234 11.11 20.49 4.42
C ILE A 234 10.04 19.51 3.95
N ALA A 235 8.96 20.01 3.39
CA ALA A 235 7.86 19.18 2.92
C ALA A 235 7.12 19.84 1.76
N CYS A 236 6.36 19.02 1.02
CA CYS A 236 5.46 19.52 0.00
C CYS A 236 4.45 20.49 0.62
N GLN A 237 4.28 21.66 0.00
CA GLN A 237 3.36 22.71 0.44
C GLN A 237 1.94 22.17 0.66
N ALA A 238 1.50 21.26 -0.18
CA ALA A 238 0.21 20.58 -0.05
C ALA A 238 -0.02 19.94 1.33
N PHE A 239 1.02 19.37 1.94
CA PHE A 239 0.91 18.70 3.24
C PHE A 239 0.93 19.65 4.44
N VAL A 240 1.44 20.84 4.27
CA VAL A 240 1.59 21.83 5.36
C VAL A 240 0.61 22.96 5.28
N GLN A 241 -0.13 23.11 4.17
CA GLN A 241 -1.01 24.26 3.93
C GLN A 241 -2.06 24.46 5.04
N ALA A 242 -2.63 23.36 5.55
CA ALA A 242 -3.60 23.43 6.66
C ALA A 242 -2.94 23.94 7.96
N ASP A 243 -1.71 23.50 8.23
CA ASP A 243 -0.95 23.94 9.41
C ASP A 243 -0.47 25.40 9.28
N LEU A 244 -0.09 25.82 8.05
CA LEU A 244 0.23 27.21 7.75
C LEU A 244 -0.98 28.12 7.94
N ASN A 245 -2.13 27.76 7.38
CA ASN A 245 -3.36 28.54 7.50
C ASN A 245 -3.85 28.66 8.95
N ALA A 246 -3.61 27.62 9.76
CA ALA A 246 -3.96 27.59 11.18
C ALA A 246 -2.89 28.25 12.08
N GLY A 247 -1.78 28.72 11.54
CA GLY A 247 -0.67 29.31 12.31
C GLY A 247 0.07 28.32 13.20
N ARG A 248 -0.09 27.00 12.99
CA ARG A 248 0.66 25.98 13.73
C ARG A 248 2.08 25.80 13.20
N LEU A 249 2.25 26.03 11.91
CA LEU A 249 3.55 26.15 11.25
C LEU A 249 3.65 27.52 10.58
N VAL A 250 4.87 27.97 10.35
CA VAL A 250 5.20 29.14 9.52
C VAL A 250 6.21 28.71 8.46
N GLN A 251 6.03 29.23 7.24
CA GLN A 251 7.05 29.13 6.22
C GLN A 251 8.19 30.11 6.56
N ILE A 252 9.41 29.60 6.62
CA ILE A 252 10.52 30.35 7.18
C ILE A 252 11.51 30.89 6.13
N SER A 253 11.36 30.48 4.87
CA SER A 253 12.16 30.93 3.74
C SER A 253 11.28 31.18 2.52
N GLU A 254 11.63 32.17 1.69
CA GLU A 254 11.00 32.39 0.39
C GLU A 254 11.41 31.33 -0.64
N SER A 255 12.54 30.66 -0.41
CA SER A 255 13.03 29.63 -1.31
C SER A 255 12.08 28.43 -1.33
N THR A 256 11.82 27.95 -2.53
CA THR A 256 11.04 26.74 -2.77
C THR A 256 11.82 25.80 -3.68
N LEU A 257 11.51 24.52 -3.64
CA LEU A 257 12.14 23.52 -4.49
C LEU A 257 11.07 22.68 -5.16
N THR A 258 10.97 22.77 -6.49
CA THR A 258 10.13 21.83 -7.25
C THR A 258 10.89 20.53 -7.48
N VAL A 259 10.25 19.43 -7.19
CA VAL A 259 10.83 18.07 -7.32
C VAL A 259 9.89 17.15 -8.07
N ASP A 260 10.48 16.14 -8.69
CA ASP A 260 9.83 14.98 -9.30
C ASP A 260 10.03 13.74 -8.42
N PRO A 261 9.10 12.79 -8.49
CA PRO A 261 7.82 12.76 -9.20
C PRO A 261 6.70 13.53 -8.48
N ASP A 262 5.51 13.63 -9.12
CA ASP A 262 4.32 14.31 -8.60
C ASP A 262 3.29 13.33 -8.00
N TYR A 263 2.28 13.85 -7.29
CA TYR A 263 1.22 13.04 -6.70
C TYR A 263 0.08 12.81 -7.69
N TYR A 264 -0.18 11.55 -7.97
CA TYR A 264 -1.26 11.11 -8.86
C TYR A 264 -2.26 10.22 -8.15
N LEU A 265 -3.52 10.41 -8.49
CA LEU A 265 -4.60 9.46 -8.24
C LEU A 265 -4.58 8.44 -9.38
N VAL A 266 -4.66 7.15 -9.05
CA VAL A 266 -4.52 6.04 -10.01
C VAL A 266 -5.60 5.00 -9.71
N ARG A 267 -6.25 4.48 -10.76
CA ARG A 267 -7.13 3.30 -10.69
C ARG A 267 -7.02 2.46 -11.95
N LYS A 268 -7.46 1.21 -11.92
CA LYS A 268 -7.60 0.40 -13.13
C LYS A 268 -8.78 0.90 -13.98
N LYS A 269 -8.59 0.89 -15.30
CA LYS A 269 -9.68 1.13 -16.25
C LYS A 269 -10.68 -0.01 -16.22
N HIS A 270 -11.96 0.31 -16.08
CA HIS A 270 -13.15 -0.40 -16.54
C HIS A 270 -13.49 -1.82 -16.08
N SER A 271 -12.60 -2.67 -15.60
CA SER A 271 -12.97 -4.08 -15.37
C SER A 271 -13.62 -4.36 -13.99
N SER A 272 -13.62 -3.38 -13.10
CA SER A 272 -14.18 -3.52 -11.74
C SER A 272 -14.71 -2.23 -11.11
N SER A 273 -14.90 -1.16 -11.92
CA SER A 273 -15.44 0.09 -11.37
C SER A 273 -16.92 -0.09 -11.03
N THR A 274 -17.24 0.06 -9.76
CA THR A 274 -18.63 0.16 -9.29
C THR A 274 -19.02 1.64 -9.19
N PRO A 275 -20.32 1.98 -9.24
CA PRO A 275 -20.78 3.36 -9.03
C PRO A 275 -20.21 4.01 -7.77
N THR A 276 -19.99 3.21 -6.70
CA THR A 276 -19.39 3.65 -5.44
C THR A 276 -17.91 4.02 -5.61
N VAL A 277 -17.13 3.21 -6.33
CA VAL A 277 -15.73 3.53 -6.65
C VAL A 277 -15.62 4.78 -7.50
N ASP A 278 -16.51 4.95 -8.49
CA ASP A 278 -16.55 6.16 -9.33
C ASP A 278 -16.91 7.41 -8.51
N ALA A 279 -17.85 7.31 -7.58
CA ALA A 279 -18.21 8.41 -6.69
C ALA A 279 -17.02 8.84 -5.80
N VAL A 280 -16.32 7.88 -5.20
CA VAL A 280 -15.12 8.14 -4.38
C VAL A 280 -13.98 8.71 -5.23
N TRP A 281 -13.75 8.18 -6.43
CA TRP A 281 -12.77 8.72 -7.38
C TRP A 281 -13.05 10.19 -7.71
N ASN A 282 -14.27 10.51 -8.12
CA ASN A 282 -14.67 11.87 -8.47
C ASN A 282 -14.55 12.82 -7.29
N TRP A 283 -14.92 12.35 -6.11
CA TRP A 283 -14.72 13.14 -4.89
C TRP A 283 -13.23 13.43 -4.64
N CYS A 284 -12.35 12.43 -4.77
CA CYS A 284 -10.91 12.62 -4.62
C CYS A 284 -10.36 13.64 -5.65
N VAL A 285 -10.78 13.53 -6.91
CA VAL A 285 -10.37 14.49 -7.96
C VAL A 285 -10.79 15.91 -7.61
N THR A 286 -12.01 16.08 -7.08
CA THR A 286 -12.55 17.42 -6.77
C THR A 286 -11.93 18.03 -5.51
N HIS A 287 -11.64 17.23 -4.48
CA HIS A 287 -11.31 17.75 -3.15
C HIS A 287 -9.85 17.54 -2.74
N LEU A 288 -9.09 16.69 -3.45
CA LEU A 288 -7.68 16.41 -3.15
C LEU A 288 -6.74 16.94 -4.21
N ALA A 289 -7.25 17.33 -5.39
CA ALA A 289 -6.45 18.06 -6.36
C ALA A 289 -6.23 19.50 -5.85
N LEU A 290 -4.98 19.92 -5.86
CA LEU A 290 -4.58 21.29 -5.50
C LEU A 290 -4.01 21.96 -6.76
N ALA A 291 -4.50 23.15 -7.04
CA ALA A 291 -4.10 23.93 -8.22
C ALA A 291 -2.64 24.38 -8.14
#